data_b21e167ed83e14821d078641230bbfcc
#
_entry.id   b21e167ed83e14821d078641230bbfcc
#
_cell.length_a   1.000
_cell.length_b   1.000
_cell.length_c   1.000
_cell.angle_alpha   90.00
_cell.angle_beta   90.00
_cell.angle_gamma   90.00
#
_symmetry.space_group_name_H-M   'P 1'
#
loop_
_entity.id
_entity.type
_entity.pdbx_description
1 polymer ?
#
loop_
_entity_poly.entity_id
_entity_poly.type
_entity_poly.pdbx_seq_one_letter_code
_entity_poly.pdbx_strand_id
1 'polypeptide(L)'
;MEENNIVLSRTQRMKDFVKSWALPVICFVVFWLIFKFVLMTSIIPTQSMYPTLSAPCFTVGVRTDVLNKPYERGDIVLFQRDDGNERFYAKRIVGMPGDVLEIKHGQTYINGVEYEESYLNETPEDLDFGPFQVPEDHYFMMGDNRNNSYDSRYWDEHFVPANKVMSKVYLHFHLGLSDKD
;
A
#
# COMPACT_ATOMS: atom_id res chain seq x y z
N MET A 1 46.58 51.91 -4.77
CA MET A 1 45.91 50.60 -4.63
C MET A 1 44.43 50.89 -4.97
N GLU A 2 44.04 50.68 -6.24
CA GLU A 2 42.65 50.82 -6.68
C GLU A 2 41.89 49.56 -6.32
N GLU A 3 40.95 49.66 -5.39
CA GLU A 3 39.95 48.65 -5.16
C GLU A 3 39.02 48.61 -6.37
N ASN A 4 39.20 47.67 -7.27
CA ASN A 4 38.29 47.35 -8.34
C ASN A 4 36.99 46.79 -7.70
N ASN A 5 36.09 47.63 -7.28
CA ASN A 5 34.72 47.28 -6.98
C ASN A 5 34.01 47.03 -8.30
N ILE A 6 34.05 45.76 -8.78
CA ILE A 6 33.29 45.31 -9.94
C ILE A 6 31.82 45.32 -9.55
N VAL A 7 31.14 46.40 -9.81
CA VAL A 7 29.66 46.47 -9.67
C VAL A 7 29.05 45.62 -10.79
N LEU A 8 28.71 44.37 -10.44
CA LEU A 8 28.01 43.49 -11.36
C LEU A 8 26.73 44.18 -11.89
N SER A 9 26.53 44.15 -13.18
CA SER A 9 25.31 44.70 -13.81
C SER A 9 24.09 43.97 -13.25
N ARG A 10 22.93 44.66 -13.22
CA ARG A 10 21.66 44.07 -12.76
C ARG A 10 21.35 42.74 -13.48
N THR A 11 21.66 42.67 -14.75
CA THR A 11 21.51 41.45 -15.60
C THR A 11 22.42 40.33 -15.15
N GLN A 12 23.69 40.61 -14.75
CA GLN A 12 24.63 39.60 -14.27
C GLN A 12 24.20 39.03 -12.93
N ARG A 13 23.78 39.89 -12.00
CA ARG A 13 23.23 39.46 -10.70
C ARG A 13 22.00 38.55 -10.85
N MET A 14 21.11 38.86 -11.82
CA MET A 14 19.96 38.00 -12.11
C MET A 14 20.39 36.64 -12.66
N LYS A 15 21.35 36.63 -13.59
CA LYS A 15 21.87 35.35 -14.14
C LYS A 15 22.49 34.48 -13.04
N ASP A 16 23.29 35.08 -12.19
CA ASP A 16 23.95 34.36 -11.08
C ASP A 16 22.92 33.85 -10.04
N PHE A 17 21.90 34.65 -9.76
CA PHE A 17 20.76 34.23 -8.92
C PHE A 17 20.01 33.07 -9.53
N VAL A 18 19.62 33.14 -10.80
CA VAL A 18 18.92 32.03 -11.48
C VAL A 18 19.78 30.78 -11.51
N LYS A 19 21.08 30.90 -11.80
CA LYS A 19 22.01 29.77 -11.80
C LYS A 19 22.14 29.13 -10.44
N SER A 20 22.19 29.92 -9.35
CA SER A 20 22.30 29.39 -7.99
C SER A 20 21.05 28.66 -7.52
N TRP A 21 19.86 29.07 -8.00
CA TRP A 21 18.58 28.45 -7.63
C TRP A 21 18.11 27.37 -8.60
N ALA A 22 18.71 27.25 -9.79
CA ALA A 22 18.28 26.28 -10.79
C ALA A 22 18.33 24.84 -10.27
N LEU A 23 19.44 24.43 -9.65
CA LEU A 23 19.58 23.08 -9.13
C LEU A 23 18.61 22.77 -7.96
N PRO A 24 18.50 23.60 -6.92
CA PRO A 24 17.48 23.40 -5.87
C PRO A 24 16.05 23.30 -6.42
N VAL A 25 15.68 24.14 -7.37
CA VAL A 25 14.34 24.12 -7.99
C VAL A 25 14.13 22.83 -8.78
N ILE A 26 15.12 22.42 -9.59
CA ILE A 26 15.05 21.15 -10.33
C ILE A 26 14.90 19.97 -9.35
N CYS A 27 15.71 19.91 -8.31
CA CYS A 27 15.62 18.85 -7.30
C CYS A 27 14.24 18.83 -6.62
N PHE A 28 13.69 19.99 -6.29
CA PHE A 28 12.35 20.10 -5.69
C PHE A 28 11.27 19.60 -6.66
N VAL A 29 11.33 20.02 -7.93
CA VAL A 29 10.38 19.59 -8.97
C VAL A 29 10.45 18.08 -9.18
N VAL A 30 11.65 17.52 -9.29
CA VAL A 30 11.85 16.07 -9.44
C VAL A 30 11.30 15.32 -8.23
N PHE A 31 11.64 15.78 -7.02
CA PHE A 31 11.10 15.19 -5.79
C PHE A 31 9.57 15.24 -5.76
N TRP A 32 8.98 16.39 -6.09
CA TRP A 32 7.53 16.56 -6.14
C TRP A 32 6.87 15.65 -7.18
N LEU A 33 7.48 15.50 -8.38
CA LEU A 33 7.00 14.58 -9.42
C LEU A 33 7.04 13.11 -8.93
N ILE A 34 8.14 12.70 -8.32
CA ILE A 34 8.25 11.35 -7.75
C ILE A 34 7.15 11.13 -6.70
N PHE A 35 7.01 12.07 -5.77
CA PHE A 35 6.00 11.96 -4.72
C PHE A 35 4.57 11.90 -5.28
N LYS A 36 4.28 12.70 -6.30
CA LYS A 36 2.95 12.77 -6.91
C LYS A 36 2.61 11.59 -7.81
N PHE A 37 3.56 11.09 -8.60
CA PHE A 37 3.29 10.12 -9.65
C PHE A 37 3.78 8.71 -9.34
N VAL A 38 4.76 8.53 -8.46
CA VAL A 38 5.35 7.22 -8.16
C VAL A 38 4.84 6.68 -6.82
N LEU A 39 4.77 7.55 -5.82
CA LEU A 39 4.40 7.13 -4.48
C LEU A 39 2.90 7.29 -4.21
N MET A 40 2.38 6.42 -3.37
CA MET A 40 1.05 6.52 -2.78
C MET A 40 1.18 6.42 -1.27
N THR A 41 0.61 7.39 -0.57
CA THR A 41 0.60 7.40 0.89
C THR A 41 -0.84 7.27 1.39
N SER A 42 -1.03 6.58 2.50
CA SER A 42 -2.34 6.44 3.14
C SER A 42 -2.19 6.32 4.66
N ILE A 43 -3.23 6.69 5.38
CA ILE A 43 -3.36 6.41 6.80
C ILE A 43 -4.38 5.28 6.96
N ILE A 44 -3.95 4.22 7.63
CA ILE A 44 -4.80 3.06 7.94
C ILE A 44 -5.29 3.21 9.38
N PRO A 45 -6.58 3.48 9.58
CA PRO A 45 -7.13 3.73 10.92
C PRO A 45 -7.60 2.46 11.63
N THR A 46 -7.60 1.31 10.96
CA THR A 46 -8.19 0.06 11.47
C THR A 46 -7.15 -0.97 11.83
N GLN A 47 -7.45 -1.83 12.81
CA GLN A 47 -6.57 -2.91 13.28
C GLN A 47 -6.63 -4.18 12.43
N SER A 48 -7.31 -4.17 11.28
CA SER A 48 -7.51 -5.37 10.47
C SER A 48 -6.23 -6.00 9.90
N MET A 49 -5.12 -5.26 9.93
CA MET A 49 -3.80 -5.72 9.48
C MET A 49 -2.80 -5.88 10.62
N TYR A 50 -3.26 -5.83 11.89
CA TYR A 50 -2.42 -6.10 13.05
C TYR A 50 -1.95 -7.56 13.02
N PRO A 51 -0.69 -7.88 13.37
CA PRO A 51 0.34 -6.98 13.91
C PRO A 51 1.15 -6.25 12.82
N THR A 52 1.03 -6.62 11.57
CA THR A 52 1.88 -6.09 10.49
C THR A 52 1.71 -4.58 10.32
N LEU A 53 0.46 -4.10 10.29
CA LEU A 53 0.16 -2.66 10.30
C LEU A 53 -0.63 -2.35 11.58
N SER A 54 0.06 -1.77 12.56
CA SER A 54 -0.55 -1.36 13.84
C SER A 54 -1.19 0.01 13.68
N ALA A 55 -2.52 0.07 13.67
CA ALA A 55 -3.26 1.31 13.49
C ALA A 55 -3.21 2.24 14.74
N PRO A 56 -3.24 3.56 14.57
CA PRO A 56 -3.20 4.26 13.28
C PRO A 56 -1.81 4.20 12.64
N CYS A 57 -1.76 3.81 11.37
CA CYS A 57 -0.52 3.55 10.66
C CYS A 57 -0.44 4.40 9.38
N PHE A 58 0.67 5.11 9.21
CA PHE A 58 1.00 5.78 7.94
C PHE A 58 1.75 4.81 7.04
N THR A 59 1.26 4.65 5.82
CA THR A 59 1.85 3.74 4.83
C THR A 59 2.37 4.49 3.62
N VAL A 60 3.47 3.99 3.06
CA VAL A 60 4.04 4.45 1.79
C VAL A 60 4.18 3.26 0.86
N GLY A 61 3.54 3.37 -0.28
CA GLY A 61 3.58 2.36 -1.34
C GLY A 61 4.04 2.94 -2.66
N VAL A 62 4.32 2.05 -3.60
CA VAL A 62 4.56 2.39 -5.00
C VAL A 62 3.29 2.11 -5.79
N ARG A 63 2.88 3.07 -6.60
CA ARG A 63 1.67 2.98 -7.41
C ARG A 63 1.78 1.85 -8.43
N THR A 64 0.67 1.17 -8.66
CA THR A 64 0.58 0.00 -9.55
C THR A 64 0.98 0.31 -10.99
N ASP A 65 0.55 1.45 -11.50
CA ASP A 65 0.82 1.93 -12.86
C ASP A 65 2.31 2.19 -13.11
N VAL A 66 3.11 2.36 -12.04
CA VAL A 66 4.56 2.59 -12.10
C VAL A 66 5.36 1.32 -11.82
N LEU A 67 4.79 0.41 -11.01
CA LEU A 67 5.53 -0.75 -10.51
C LEU A 67 5.97 -1.71 -11.62
N ASN A 68 5.20 -1.79 -12.70
CA ASN A 68 5.42 -2.68 -13.87
C ASN A 68 5.89 -4.11 -13.50
N LYS A 69 5.42 -4.61 -12.36
CA LYS A 69 5.64 -5.97 -11.87
C LYS A 69 4.32 -6.57 -11.43
N PRO A 70 4.10 -7.86 -11.69
CA PRO A 70 2.94 -8.55 -11.15
C PRO A 70 3.01 -8.53 -9.61
N TYR A 71 1.85 -8.52 -8.98
CA TYR A 71 1.74 -8.74 -7.55
C TYR A 71 2.04 -10.20 -7.23
N GLU A 72 2.54 -10.41 -6.02
CA GLU A 72 2.85 -11.73 -5.48
C GLU A 72 1.94 -12.02 -4.28
N ARG A 73 1.70 -13.32 -4.04
CA ARG A 73 1.04 -13.76 -2.82
C ARG A 73 1.83 -13.27 -1.60
N GLY A 74 1.12 -12.73 -0.63
CA GLY A 74 1.73 -12.14 0.56
C GLY A 74 1.94 -10.62 0.47
N ASP A 75 1.81 -10.01 -0.70
CA ASP A 75 1.91 -8.55 -0.83
C ASP A 75 0.80 -7.84 -0.06
N ILE A 76 1.17 -6.79 0.67
CA ILE A 76 0.21 -5.87 1.27
C ILE A 76 -0.07 -4.77 0.27
N VAL A 77 -1.34 -4.57 -0.04
CA VAL A 77 -1.76 -3.62 -1.07
C VAL A 77 -2.83 -2.66 -0.57
N LEU A 78 -2.83 -1.46 -1.15
CA LEU A 78 -3.94 -0.51 -1.05
C LEU A 78 -4.81 -0.66 -2.30
N PHE A 79 -6.11 -0.78 -2.11
CA PHE A 79 -7.07 -0.97 -3.19
C PHE A 79 -8.40 -0.29 -2.87
N GLN A 80 -9.23 -0.13 -3.89
CA GLN A 80 -10.61 0.35 -3.77
C GLN A 80 -11.59 -0.78 -4.04
N ARG A 81 -12.76 -0.71 -3.39
CA ARG A 81 -13.90 -1.58 -3.68
C ARG A 81 -15.06 -0.76 -4.21
N ASP A 82 -15.90 -1.39 -5.01
CA ASP A 82 -17.13 -0.80 -5.51
C ASP A 82 -18.28 -1.01 -4.50
N ASP A 83 -18.06 -0.63 -3.24
CA ASP A 83 -19.00 -0.75 -2.13
C ASP A 83 -19.70 0.57 -1.78
N GLY A 84 -19.62 1.56 -2.68
CA GLY A 84 -20.19 2.89 -2.49
C GLY A 84 -19.34 3.80 -1.61
N ASN A 85 -18.19 3.34 -1.11
CA ASN A 85 -17.24 4.13 -0.33
C ASN A 85 -16.01 4.48 -1.19
N GLU A 86 -15.61 5.75 -1.18
CA GLU A 86 -14.35 6.20 -1.82
C GLU A 86 -13.12 5.93 -0.94
N ARG A 87 -13.17 4.93 -0.07
CA ARG A 87 -12.09 4.62 0.87
C ARG A 87 -11.09 3.65 0.27
N PHE A 88 -9.83 3.78 0.69
CA PHE A 88 -8.82 2.77 0.44
C PHE A 88 -8.84 1.71 1.54
N TYR A 89 -8.74 0.47 1.13
CA TYR A 89 -8.57 -0.67 2.00
C TYR A 89 -7.12 -1.14 1.94
N ALA A 90 -6.58 -1.57 3.07
CA ALA A 90 -5.28 -2.24 3.15
C ALA A 90 -5.52 -3.71 3.51
N LYS A 91 -5.08 -4.64 2.69
CA LYS A 91 -5.16 -6.08 2.93
C LYS A 91 -3.97 -6.78 2.29
N ARG A 92 -3.81 -8.06 2.67
CA ARG A 92 -2.83 -8.96 2.07
C ARG A 92 -3.45 -9.77 0.95
N ILE A 93 -2.73 -9.90 -0.16
CA ILE A 93 -3.09 -10.84 -1.22
C ILE A 93 -2.80 -12.25 -0.71
N VAL A 94 -3.85 -13.05 -0.56
CA VAL A 94 -3.75 -14.47 -0.15
C VAL A 94 -4.08 -15.39 -1.30
N GLY A 95 -5.12 -15.11 -2.09
CA GLY A 95 -5.44 -15.86 -3.31
C GLY A 95 -4.99 -15.10 -4.55
N MET A 96 -4.30 -15.80 -5.44
CA MET A 96 -3.86 -15.32 -6.75
C MET A 96 -4.83 -15.77 -7.84
N PRO A 97 -4.83 -15.12 -9.03
CA PRO A 97 -5.61 -15.60 -10.18
C PRO A 97 -5.43 -17.10 -10.44
N GLY A 98 -6.53 -17.83 -10.61
CA GLY A 98 -6.54 -19.27 -10.85
C GLY A 98 -6.48 -20.16 -9.61
N ASP A 99 -6.24 -19.63 -8.42
CA ASP A 99 -6.21 -20.43 -7.20
C ASP A 99 -7.59 -20.93 -6.79
N VAL A 100 -7.61 -22.09 -6.15
CA VAL A 100 -8.71 -22.55 -5.30
C VAL A 100 -8.31 -22.35 -3.85
N LEU A 101 -9.00 -21.45 -3.16
CA LEU A 101 -8.75 -21.13 -1.77
C LEU A 101 -9.87 -21.68 -0.88
N GLU A 102 -9.49 -22.39 0.16
CA GLU A 102 -10.39 -22.88 1.19
C GLU A 102 -9.85 -22.51 2.58
N ILE A 103 -10.74 -22.27 3.51
CA ILE A 103 -10.39 -22.13 4.93
C ILE A 103 -11.13 -23.24 5.67
N LYS A 104 -10.40 -24.06 6.41
CA LYS A 104 -10.92 -25.18 7.20
C LYS A 104 -10.37 -25.09 8.60
N HIS A 105 -11.26 -25.05 9.58
CA HIS A 105 -10.89 -24.88 10.99
C HIS A 105 -9.95 -23.68 11.21
N GLY A 106 -10.21 -22.56 10.50
CA GLY A 106 -9.40 -21.36 10.55
C GLY A 106 -8.10 -21.43 9.74
N GLN A 107 -7.66 -22.59 9.27
CA GLN A 107 -6.44 -22.77 8.47
C GLN A 107 -6.70 -22.52 6.98
N THR A 108 -5.81 -21.81 6.34
CA THR A 108 -5.91 -21.49 4.90
C THR A 108 -5.26 -22.59 4.06
N TYR A 109 -5.99 -23.05 3.05
CA TYR A 109 -5.51 -24.00 2.04
C TYR A 109 -5.59 -23.37 0.66
N ILE A 110 -4.53 -23.55 -0.14
CA ILE A 110 -4.44 -23.06 -1.50
C ILE A 110 -4.14 -24.23 -2.40
N ASN A 111 -5.04 -24.48 -3.37
CA ASN A 111 -4.96 -25.62 -4.28
C ASN A 111 -4.84 -26.97 -3.53
N GLY A 112 -5.50 -27.07 -2.38
CA GLY A 112 -5.51 -28.26 -1.52
C GLY A 112 -4.28 -28.42 -0.62
N VAL A 113 -3.33 -27.48 -0.65
CA VAL A 113 -2.13 -27.48 0.21
C VAL A 113 -2.28 -26.42 1.30
N GLU A 114 -1.98 -26.80 2.54
CA GLU A 114 -1.97 -25.85 3.66
C GLU A 114 -0.96 -24.73 3.39
N TYR A 115 -1.42 -23.50 3.57
CA TYR A 115 -0.60 -22.30 3.38
C TYR A 115 -0.15 -21.77 4.75
N GLU A 116 1.15 -21.84 5.00
CA GLU A 116 1.75 -21.34 6.25
C GLU A 116 1.73 -19.81 6.29
N GLU A 117 1.17 -19.25 7.35
CA GLU A 117 0.92 -17.81 7.53
C GLU A 117 1.61 -17.27 8.78
N SER A 118 2.94 -17.22 8.74
CA SER A 118 3.80 -16.79 9.85
C SER A 118 3.60 -15.35 10.33
N TYR A 119 2.84 -14.55 9.59
CA TYR A 119 2.53 -13.15 9.91
C TYR A 119 1.30 -13.00 10.81
N LEU A 120 0.57 -14.07 11.11
CA LEU A 120 -0.58 -14.03 11.99
C LEU A 120 -0.13 -13.86 13.45
N ASN A 121 -0.88 -13.05 14.20
CA ASN A 121 -0.60 -12.75 15.60
C ASN A 121 -1.28 -13.76 16.57
N GLU A 122 -2.37 -14.34 16.12
CA GLU A 122 -3.21 -15.23 16.92
C GLU A 122 -3.77 -16.36 16.06
N THR A 123 -4.20 -17.42 16.71
CA THR A 123 -4.88 -18.51 16.03
C THR A 123 -6.22 -18.01 15.49
N PRO A 124 -6.48 -18.17 14.17
CA PRO A 124 -7.78 -17.85 13.61
C PRO A 124 -8.90 -18.65 14.26
N GLU A 125 -10.09 -18.05 14.34
CA GLU A 125 -11.28 -18.75 14.79
C GLU A 125 -11.57 -20.01 13.95
N ASP A 126 -12.12 -21.02 14.58
CA ASP A 126 -12.49 -22.31 13.96
C ASP A 126 -13.72 -22.11 13.06
N LEU A 127 -13.48 -21.50 11.89
CA LEU A 127 -14.50 -21.21 10.87
C LEU A 127 -14.07 -21.77 9.53
N ASP A 128 -15.06 -22.21 8.76
CA ASP A 128 -14.88 -22.73 7.41
C ASP A 128 -15.40 -21.74 6.37
N PHE A 129 -14.64 -21.53 5.29
CA PHE A 129 -15.02 -20.68 4.15
C PHE A 129 -14.60 -21.32 2.83
N GLY A 130 -15.39 -21.10 1.80
CA GLY A 130 -15.07 -21.55 0.44
C GLY A 130 -15.68 -22.91 0.08
N PRO A 131 -15.16 -23.62 -0.93
CA PRO A 131 -14.00 -23.20 -1.75
C PRO A 131 -14.29 -21.97 -2.63
N PHE A 132 -13.30 -21.11 -2.76
CA PHE A 132 -13.32 -19.93 -3.62
C PHE A 132 -12.39 -20.15 -4.82
N GLN A 133 -12.93 -20.18 -6.03
CA GLN A 133 -12.14 -20.19 -7.25
C GLN A 133 -11.84 -18.73 -7.63
N VAL A 134 -10.58 -18.32 -7.47
CA VAL A 134 -10.15 -16.94 -7.78
C VAL A 134 -10.17 -16.75 -9.30
N PRO A 135 -10.97 -15.80 -9.82
CA PRO A 135 -11.02 -15.55 -11.27
C PRO A 135 -9.70 -14.98 -11.80
N GLU A 136 -9.50 -15.07 -13.12
CA GLU A 136 -8.42 -14.35 -13.78
C GLU A 136 -8.52 -12.84 -13.51
N ASP A 137 -7.38 -12.17 -13.40
CA ASP A 137 -7.28 -10.74 -13.09
C ASP A 137 -7.94 -10.29 -11.76
N HIS A 138 -8.14 -11.23 -10.82
CA HIS A 138 -8.66 -10.94 -9.49
C HIS A 138 -7.76 -11.50 -8.39
N TYR A 139 -7.94 -10.94 -7.20
CA TYR A 139 -7.25 -11.38 -5.99
C TYR A 139 -8.22 -11.65 -4.87
N PHE A 140 -7.88 -12.61 -4.01
CA PHE A 140 -8.57 -12.83 -2.74
C PHE A 140 -7.76 -12.17 -1.62
N MET A 141 -8.38 -11.24 -0.91
CA MET A 141 -7.72 -10.35 0.04
C MET A 141 -8.10 -10.71 1.47
N MET A 142 -7.12 -10.87 2.36
CA MET A 142 -7.41 -11.09 3.79
C MET A 142 -6.61 -10.13 4.67
N GLY A 143 -7.21 -9.80 5.83
CA GLY A 143 -6.49 -9.08 6.87
C GLY A 143 -5.60 -10.02 7.67
N ASP A 144 -4.46 -9.51 8.17
CA ASP A 144 -3.57 -10.28 9.03
C ASP A 144 -4.20 -10.53 10.41
N ASN A 145 -5.05 -9.61 10.87
CA ASN A 145 -5.88 -9.80 12.05
C ASN A 145 -7.15 -10.59 11.69
N ARG A 146 -7.02 -11.90 11.53
CA ARG A 146 -8.07 -12.81 11.03
C ARG A 146 -9.39 -12.69 11.76
N ASN A 147 -9.35 -12.57 13.07
CA ASN A 147 -10.53 -12.54 13.93
C ASN A 147 -11.16 -11.13 13.99
N ASN A 148 -10.45 -10.12 13.50
CA ASN A 148 -10.93 -8.73 13.47
C ASN A 148 -10.74 -8.08 12.08
N SER A 149 -11.10 -8.80 11.02
CA SER A 149 -11.02 -8.32 9.66
C SER A 149 -12.26 -8.68 8.86
N TYR A 150 -12.95 -7.65 8.37
CA TYR A 150 -13.99 -7.81 7.35
C TYR A 150 -13.33 -7.73 5.98
N ASP A 151 -13.19 -8.88 5.31
CA ASP A 151 -12.41 -9.05 4.10
C ASP A 151 -13.08 -10.01 3.11
N SER A 152 -12.34 -10.50 2.11
CA SER A 152 -12.86 -11.37 1.04
C SER A 152 -13.65 -12.57 1.53
N ARG A 153 -13.44 -13.04 2.75
CA ARG A 153 -14.22 -14.13 3.34
C ARG A 153 -15.69 -13.77 3.54
N TYR A 154 -15.97 -12.50 3.79
CA TYR A 154 -17.29 -12.00 4.23
C TYR A 154 -17.96 -11.07 3.23
N TRP A 155 -17.25 -10.62 2.19
CA TRP A 155 -17.83 -9.72 1.20
C TRP A 155 -18.77 -10.47 0.24
N ASP A 156 -19.79 -9.80 -0.26
CA ASP A 156 -20.68 -10.34 -1.30
C ASP A 156 -19.88 -10.62 -2.59
N GLU A 157 -19.03 -9.67 -2.97
CA GLU A 157 -18.02 -9.82 -4.03
C GLU A 157 -16.69 -10.19 -3.38
N HIS A 158 -16.43 -11.49 -3.28
CA HIS A 158 -15.22 -12.02 -2.61
C HIS A 158 -13.90 -11.57 -3.24
N PHE A 159 -13.91 -11.17 -4.50
CA PHE A 159 -12.69 -10.95 -5.28
C PHE A 159 -12.49 -9.48 -5.61
N VAL A 160 -11.24 -9.03 -5.56
CA VAL A 160 -10.84 -7.67 -5.91
C VAL A 160 -10.20 -7.68 -7.30
N PRO A 161 -10.77 -6.96 -8.28
CA PRO A 161 -10.16 -6.84 -9.59
C PRO A 161 -8.76 -6.22 -9.53
N ALA A 162 -7.83 -6.71 -10.34
CA ALA A 162 -6.45 -6.23 -10.38
C ALA A 162 -6.35 -4.71 -10.68
N ASN A 163 -7.25 -4.18 -11.50
CA ASN A 163 -7.30 -2.76 -11.84
C ASN A 163 -7.79 -1.86 -10.69
N LYS A 164 -8.31 -2.43 -9.60
CA LYS A 164 -8.68 -1.72 -8.36
C LYS A 164 -7.54 -1.67 -7.36
N VAL A 165 -6.46 -2.40 -7.59
CA VAL A 165 -5.26 -2.35 -6.74
C VAL A 165 -4.42 -1.15 -7.14
N MET A 166 -4.23 -0.23 -6.20
CA MET A 166 -3.65 1.08 -6.45
C MET A 166 -2.16 1.16 -6.14
N SER A 167 -1.70 0.44 -5.12
CA SER A 167 -0.28 0.40 -4.76
C SER A 167 0.09 -0.81 -3.91
N LYS A 168 1.36 -1.22 -4.01
CA LYS A 168 2.00 -2.15 -3.07
C LYS A 168 2.65 -1.34 -1.95
N VAL A 169 2.37 -1.72 -0.70
CA VAL A 169 2.94 -1.10 0.51
C VAL A 169 4.35 -1.63 0.74
N TYR A 170 5.31 -0.73 0.90
CA TYR A 170 6.72 -1.07 1.18
C TYR A 170 7.17 -0.59 2.55
N LEU A 171 6.65 0.54 3.02
CA LEU A 171 7.01 1.13 4.29
C LEU A 171 5.75 1.47 5.09
N HIS A 172 5.83 1.31 6.39
CA HIS A 172 4.76 1.69 7.29
C HIS A 172 5.35 2.25 8.60
N PHE A 173 4.63 3.19 9.20
CA PHE A 173 5.04 3.87 10.42
C PHE A 173 3.82 3.99 11.34
N HIS A 174 3.95 3.43 12.55
CA HIS A 174 2.94 3.65 13.59
C HIS A 174 2.94 5.11 14.03
N LEU A 175 1.77 5.76 14.05
CA LEU A 175 1.68 7.19 14.34
C LEU A 175 1.75 7.54 15.83
N GLY A 176 1.89 6.54 16.70
CA GLY A 176 2.06 6.76 18.15
C GLY A 176 0.92 7.50 18.83
N LEU A 177 -0.24 7.62 18.16
CA LEU A 177 -1.44 8.13 18.79
C LEU A 177 -1.95 7.03 19.70
N SER A 178 -1.49 7.04 20.94
CA SER A 178 -1.98 6.17 22.00
C SER A 178 -3.49 6.32 22.07
N ASP A 179 -4.21 5.21 21.92
CA ASP A 179 -5.58 5.13 22.39
C ASP A 179 -5.54 5.47 23.88
N LYS A 180 -5.85 6.72 24.19
CA LYS A 180 -6.18 7.08 25.54
C LYS A 180 -7.63 6.73 25.73
N ASP A 181 -7.83 5.57 26.39
CA ASP A 181 -9.02 5.09 27.09
C ASP A 181 -10.33 4.99 26.29
#